data_6f724355e77bc7c1d6f59e013048bc7c
#
_entry.id   6f724355e77bc7c1d6f59e013048bc7c
#
_cell.length_a   1.000
_cell.length_b   1.000
_cell.length_c   1.000
_cell.angle_alpha   90.00
_cell.angle_beta   90.00
_cell.angle_gamma   90.00
#
_symmetry.space_group_name_H-M   'P 1'
#
loop_
_entity.id
_entity.type
_entity.pdbx_description
1 polymer ?
#
loop_
_entity_poly.entity_id
_entity_poly.type
_entity_poly.pdbx_seq_one_letter_code
_entity_poly.pdbx_strand_id
1 'polypeptide(L)'
;MFLVRHGITRRVLAWRVRRCDGWLERAVGFLPRKAIAPEEGLWFEGCAAVHTVGMRVPLDIVFLDDAKRVVKAVPGVQPYKPYVGAAGATTVAEFGPGFLSANPLRAGDKLELEEV
;
A
#
# COMPACT_ATOMS: atom_id res chain seq x y z
N MET A 1 -11.34 10.56 1.66
CA MET A 1 -10.86 9.70 0.57
C MET A 1 -9.63 10.33 -0.04
N PHE A 2 -8.67 9.53 -0.42
CA PHE A 2 -7.39 10.01 -0.94
C PHE A 2 -7.09 9.36 -2.28
N LEU A 3 -6.18 9.98 -3.03
CA LEU A 3 -5.56 9.34 -4.17
C LEU A 3 -4.04 9.27 -3.95
N VAL A 4 -3.40 8.35 -4.64
CA VAL A 4 -1.94 8.21 -4.67
C VAL A 4 -1.47 8.62 -6.06
N ARG A 5 -0.52 9.54 -6.09
CA ARG A 5 0.04 10.12 -7.33
C ARG A 5 1.54 9.87 -7.37
N HIS A 6 2.06 9.61 -8.56
CA HIS A 6 3.52 9.57 -8.75
C HIS A 6 4.08 10.99 -8.62
N GLY A 7 5.09 11.17 -7.77
CA GLY A 7 5.60 12.50 -7.44
C GLY A 7 6.27 13.24 -8.60
N ILE A 8 6.80 12.52 -9.58
CA ILE A 8 7.50 13.11 -10.73
C ILE A 8 6.58 13.19 -11.94
N THR A 9 5.98 12.08 -12.37
CA THR A 9 5.16 12.04 -13.57
C THR A 9 3.78 12.67 -13.36
N ARG A 10 3.35 12.84 -12.10
CA ARG A 10 2.06 13.36 -11.69
C ARG A 10 0.89 12.44 -12.05
N ARG A 11 1.17 11.26 -12.54
CA ARG A 11 0.14 10.26 -12.88
C ARG A 11 -0.56 9.78 -11.63
N VAL A 12 -1.89 9.68 -11.67
CA VAL A 12 -2.69 9.09 -10.58
C VAL A 12 -2.59 7.57 -10.69
N LEU A 13 -2.15 6.93 -9.62
CA LEU A 13 -1.90 5.49 -9.59
C LEU A 13 -3.06 4.73 -8.95
N ALA A 14 -3.66 5.29 -7.89
CA ALA A 14 -4.83 4.73 -7.21
C ALA A 14 -5.70 5.89 -6.74
N TRP A 15 -7.02 5.72 -6.75
CA TRP A 15 -7.94 6.83 -6.48
C TRP A 15 -9.04 6.49 -5.48
N ARG A 16 -9.02 5.30 -4.91
CA ARG A 16 -9.89 4.91 -3.81
C ARG A 16 -9.03 4.44 -2.65
N VAL A 17 -8.35 5.39 -2.02
CA VAL A 17 -7.37 5.12 -0.97
C VAL A 17 -7.89 5.68 0.36
N ARG A 18 -7.79 4.87 1.42
CA ARG A 18 -8.07 5.30 2.78
C ARG A 18 -6.77 5.42 3.54
N ARG A 19 -6.66 6.47 4.33
CA ARG A 19 -5.58 6.62 5.29
C ARG A 19 -6.00 5.94 6.59
N CYS A 20 -5.20 5.02 7.07
CA CYS A 20 -5.48 4.24 8.28
C CYS A 20 -4.62 4.74 9.42
N ASP A 21 -5.20 5.61 10.25
CA ASP A 21 -4.49 6.25 11.36
C ASP A 21 -4.76 5.59 12.71
N GLY A 22 -5.96 5.03 12.91
CA GLY A 22 -6.36 4.38 14.14
C GLY A 22 -5.87 2.95 14.23
N TRP A 23 -5.67 2.45 15.46
CA TRP A 23 -5.22 1.07 15.67
C TRP A 23 -6.22 0.04 15.12
N LEU A 24 -7.53 0.33 15.24
CA LEU A 24 -8.57 -0.57 14.75
C LEU A 24 -8.57 -0.64 13.23
N GLU A 25 -8.45 0.51 12.56
CA GLU A 25 -8.35 0.58 11.11
C GLU A 25 -7.14 -0.19 10.60
N ARG A 26 -6.01 -0.08 11.30
CA ARG A 26 -4.78 -0.80 10.96
C ARG A 26 -4.94 -2.31 11.15
N ALA A 27 -5.63 -2.72 12.24
CA ALA A 27 -5.83 -4.13 12.54
C ALA A 27 -6.78 -4.80 11.54
N VAL A 28 -7.83 -4.09 11.12
CA VAL A 28 -8.82 -4.63 10.19
C VAL A 28 -8.35 -4.55 8.75
N GLY A 29 -7.88 -3.38 8.30
CA GLY A 29 -7.41 -3.19 6.94
C GLY A 29 -8.43 -3.67 5.92
N PHE A 30 -7.99 -4.58 5.03
CA PHE A 30 -8.82 -5.22 4.01
C PHE A 30 -9.38 -6.59 4.43
N LEU A 31 -9.21 -7.00 5.70
CA LEU A 31 -9.46 -8.39 6.15
C LEU A 31 -10.78 -9.00 5.69
N PRO A 32 -11.94 -8.30 5.78
CA PRO A 32 -13.19 -8.96 5.40
C PRO A 32 -13.45 -8.99 3.89
N ARG A 33 -12.64 -8.32 3.09
CA ARG A 33 -12.90 -8.15 1.66
C ARG A 33 -12.59 -9.43 0.89
N LYS A 34 -13.50 -9.79 -0.02
CA LYS A 34 -13.35 -10.94 -0.91
C LYS A 34 -12.76 -10.55 -2.26
N ALA A 35 -12.79 -9.26 -2.58
CA ALA A 35 -12.23 -8.72 -3.81
C ALA A 35 -11.76 -7.30 -3.54
N ILE A 36 -10.60 -6.94 -4.08
CA ILE A 36 -10.01 -5.61 -3.94
C ILE A 36 -9.50 -5.22 -5.32
N ALA A 37 -9.98 -4.09 -5.82
CA ALA A 37 -9.55 -3.60 -7.12
C ALA A 37 -8.15 -3.00 -7.06
N PRO A 38 -7.40 -2.97 -8.17
CA PRO A 38 -6.05 -2.38 -8.20
C PRO A 38 -6.00 -0.90 -7.78
N GLU A 39 -7.07 -0.14 -8.04
CA GLU A 39 -7.16 1.28 -7.69
C GLU A 39 -7.56 1.54 -6.25
N GLU A 40 -7.89 0.49 -5.50
CA GLU A 40 -8.19 0.60 -4.07
C GLU A 40 -6.93 0.43 -3.26
N GLY A 41 -6.78 1.23 -2.21
CA GLY A 41 -5.61 1.14 -1.36
C GLY A 41 -5.86 1.55 0.07
N LEU A 42 -4.90 1.16 0.92
CA LEU A 42 -4.80 1.59 2.31
C LEU A 42 -3.41 2.17 2.52
N TRP A 43 -3.35 3.26 3.27
CA TRP A 43 -2.12 3.98 3.54
C TRP A 43 -1.88 4.05 5.03
N PHE A 44 -0.75 3.52 5.49
CA PHE A 44 -0.39 3.41 6.90
C PHE A 44 0.86 4.24 7.18
N GLU A 45 0.69 5.38 7.85
CA GLU A 45 1.82 6.19 8.29
C GLU A 45 2.44 5.61 9.57
N GLY A 46 3.73 5.84 9.75
CA GLY A 46 4.44 5.37 10.94
C GLY A 46 4.45 3.85 11.06
N CYS A 47 4.57 3.16 9.94
CA CYS A 47 4.49 1.71 9.87
C CYS A 47 5.59 1.18 8.96
N ALA A 48 6.31 0.15 9.41
CA ALA A 48 7.40 -0.47 8.65
C ALA A 48 7.06 -1.88 8.19
N ALA A 49 5.97 -2.45 8.68
CA ALA A 49 5.58 -3.82 8.37
C ALA A 49 4.09 -4.01 8.55
N VAL A 50 3.55 -5.00 7.88
CA VAL A 50 2.15 -5.41 7.97
C VAL A 50 2.06 -6.92 8.01
N HIS A 51 0.87 -7.46 8.28
CA HIS A 51 0.57 -8.87 8.15
C HIS A 51 -0.60 -9.05 7.17
N THR A 52 -0.69 -10.23 6.57
CA THR A 52 -1.81 -10.59 5.70
C THR A 52 -2.62 -11.76 6.28
N VAL A 53 -2.45 -12.04 7.58
CA VAL A 53 -3.21 -13.08 8.29
C VAL A 53 -4.69 -12.71 8.25
N GLY A 54 -5.52 -13.64 7.78
CA GLY A 54 -6.95 -13.43 7.64
C GLY A 54 -7.38 -12.81 6.32
N MET A 55 -6.45 -12.42 5.46
CA MET A 55 -6.78 -11.92 4.13
C MET A 55 -7.36 -13.04 3.25
N ARG A 56 -8.21 -12.65 2.32
CA ARG A 56 -8.84 -13.58 1.38
C ARG A 56 -8.31 -13.45 -0.04
N VAL A 57 -7.57 -12.38 -0.31
CA VAL A 57 -6.98 -12.10 -1.63
C VAL A 57 -5.55 -11.66 -1.44
N PRO A 58 -4.67 -11.86 -2.43
CA PRO A 58 -3.33 -11.32 -2.39
C PRO A 58 -3.37 -9.80 -2.48
N LEU A 59 -2.30 -9.16 -2.01
CA LEU A 59 -2.14 -7.70 -2.05
C LEU A 59 -0.84 -7.33 -2.72
N ASP A 60 -0.82 -6.18 -3.38
CA ASP A 60 0.41 -5.53 -3.79
C ASP A 60 0.78 -4.53 -2.70
N ILE A 61 2.00 -4.63 -2.16
CA ILE A 61 2.41 -3.83 -1.02
C ILE A 61 3.63 -3.00 -1.39
N VAL A 62 3.57 -1.70 -1.06
CA VAL A 62 4.64 -0.75 -1.32
C VAL A 62 5.12 -0.17 0.00
N PHE A 63 6.42 -0.25 0.23
CA PHE A 63 7.09 0.28 1.43
C PHE A 63 7.79 1.57 1.06
N LEU A 64 7.57 2.62 1.85
CA LEU A 64 8.10 3.96 1.61
C LEU A 64 8.93 4.44 2.79
N ASP A 65 9.95 5.23 2.52
CA ASP A 65 10.76 5.88 3.55
C ASP A 65 10.13 7.22 3.99
N ASP A 66 10.83 7.97 4.83
CA ASP A 66 10.35 9.26 5.35
C ASP A 66 10.10 10.30 4.26
N ALA A 67 10.80 10.21 3.14
CA ALA A 67 10.62 11.10 1.99
C ALA A 67 9.53 10.61 1.05
N LYS A 68 8.82 9.53 1.41
CA LYS A 68 7.81 8.88 0.57
C LYS A 68 8.38 8.32 -0.72
N ARG A 69 9.64 7.90 -0.68
CA ARG A 69 10.26 7.17 -1.77
C ARG A 69 10.14 5.68 -1.54
N VAL A 70 9.91 4.96 -2.61
CA VAL A 70 9.79 3.50 -2.56
C VAL A 70 11.13 2.89 -2.13
N VAL A 71 11.10 2.08 -1.08
CA VAL A 71 12.24 1.25 -0.66
C VAL A 71 12.06 -0.19 -1.11
N LYS A 72 10.80 -0.64 -1.25
CA LYS A 72 10.48 -2.00 -1.69
C LYS A 72 9.05 -2.04 -2.20
N ALA A 73 8.83 -2.73 -3.30
CA ALA A 73 7.50 -2.98 -3.85
C ALA A 73 7.35 -4.50 -4.07
N VAL A 74 6.32 -5.09 -3.50
CA VAL A 74 6.11 -6.54 -3.50
C VAL A 74 4.75 -6.85 -4.11
N PRO A 75 4.71 -7.38 -5.35
CA PRO A 75 3.45 -7.79 -5.96
C PRO A 75 2.97 -9.13 -5.41
N GLY A 76 1.66 -9.31 -5.35
CA GLY A 76 1.05 -10.59 -5.08
C GLY A 76 1.41 -11.23 -3.74
N VAL A 77 1.47 -10.43 -2.67
CA VAL A 77 1.71 -10.96 -1.33
C VAL A 77 0.52 -11.83 -0.92
N GLN A 78 0.78 -13.10 -0.68
CA GLN A 78 -0.26 -14.07 -0.40
C GLN A 78 -0.86 -13.88 1.00
N PRO A 79 -2.12 -14.31 1.21
CA PRO A 79 -2.72 -14.30 2.55
C PRO A 79 -1.90 -15.10 3.57
N TYR A 80 -2.18 -14.85 4.86
CA TYR A 80 -1.61 -15.57 6.01
C TYR A 80 -0.11 -15.39 6.22
N LYS A 81 0.47 -14.30 5.72
CA LYS A 81 1.84 -13.91 6.07
C LYS A 81 1.82 -13.15 7.40
N PRO A 82 2.50 -13.66 8.45
CA PRO A 82 2.48 -12.98 9.75
C PRO A 82 3.32 -11.71 9.76
N TYR A 83 4.25 -11.57 8.83
CA TYR A 83 5.12 -10.40 8.76
C TYR A 83 5.58 -10.16 7.33
N VAL A 84 5.34 -8.96 6.85
CA VAL A 84 5.87 -8.47 5.58
C VAL A 84 6.39 -7.06 5.84
N GLY A 85 7.68 -6.85 5.72
CA GLY A 85 8.29 -5.57 6.04
C GLY A 85 9.48 -5.24 5.16
N ALA A 86 10.01 -4.03 5.36
CA ALA A 86 11.21 -3.57 4.65
C ALA A 86 12.01 -2.66 5.58
N ALA A 87 13.32 -2.87 5.64
CA ALA A 87 14.22 -2.01 6.39
C ALA A 87 14.19 -0.60 5.79
N GLY A 88 14.13 0.41 6.64
CA GLY A 88 14.07 1.81 6.21
C GLY A 88 12.67 2.31 5.90
N ALA A 89 11.67 1.46 5.91
CA ALA A 89 10.29 1.87 5.68
C ALA A 89 9.71 2.57 6.91
N THR A 90 8.92 3.61 6.68
CA THR A 90 8.14 4.31 7.70
C THR A 90 6.70 4.51 7.28
N THR A 91 6.36 4.12 6.06
CA THR A 91 5.00 4.12 5.52
C THR A 91 4.80 2.86 4.72
N VAL A 92 3.62 2.26 4.84
CA VAL A 92 3.23 1.09 4.05
C VAL A 92 1.95 1.42 3.32
N ALA A 93 1.91 1.13 2.02
CA ALA A 93 0.72 1.25 1.20
C ALA A 93 0.34 -0.12 0.66
N GLU A 94 -0.91 -0.52 0.89
CA GLU A 94 -1.47 -1.77 0.39
C GLU A 94 -2.44 -1.46 -0.73
N PHE A 95 -2.37 -2.22 -1.82
CA PHE A 95 -3.25 -2.07 -2.97
C PHE A 95 -3.80 -3.42 -3.41
N GLY A 96 -4.88 -3.38 -4.15
CA GLY A 96 -5.43 -4.60 -4.76
C GLY A 96 -4.46 -5.25 -5.73
N PRO A 97 -4.61 -6.56 -5.96
CA PRO A 97 -3.72 -7.29 -6.87
C PRO A 97 -3.80 -6.72 -8.28
N GLY A 98 -2.65 -6.64 -8.93
CA GLY A 98 -2.53 -6.03 -10.26
C GLY A 98 -2.12 -4.57 -10.25
N PHE A 99 -2.09 -3.91 -9.09
CA PHE A 99 -1.66 -2.51 -8.99
C PHE A 99 -0.25 -2.32 -9.54
N LEU A 100 0.70 -3.14 -9.09
CA LEU A 100 2.10 -3.01 -9.52
C LEU A 100 2.33 -3.45 -10.96
N SER A 101 1.49 -4.33 -11.47
CA SER A 101 1.53 -4.70 -12.89
C SER A 101 1.13 -3.52 -13.77
N ALA A 102 0.08 -2.81 -13.37
CA ALA A 102 -0.39 -1.62 -14.10
C ALA A 102 0.49 -0.38 -13.85
N ASN A 103 1.15 -0.32 -12.69
CA ASN A 103 1.94 0.82 -12.25
C ASN A 103 3.30 0.32 -11.73
N PRO A 104 4.23 -0.07 -12.60
CA PRO A 104 5.54 -0.55 -12.17
C PRO A 104 6.27 0.54 -11.37
N LEU A 105 6.66 0.20 -10.15
CA LEU A 105 7.38 1.10 -9.25
C LEU A 105 8.75 0.50 -8.93
N ARG A 106 9.75 1.37 -8.82
CA ARG A 106 11.12 1.01 -8.47
C ARG A 106 11.54 1.72 -7.20
N ALA A 107 12.53 1.16 -6.52
CA ALA A 107 13.15 1.84 -5.40
C ALA A 107 13.60 3.24 -5.84
N GLY A 108 13.28 4.24 -5.03
CA GLY A 108 13.56 5.64 -5.31
C GLY A 108 12.41 6.42 -5.93
N ASP A 109 11.40 5.76 -6.51
CA ASP A 109 10.22 6.45 -7.02
C ASP A 109 9.48 7.12 -5.86
N LYS A 110 9.01 8.35 -6.09
CA LYS A 110 8.31 9.11 -5.07
C LYS A 110 6.81 9.01 -5.26
N LEU A 111 6.10 8.76 -4.17
CA LEU A 111 4.64 8.79 -4.16
C LEU A 111 4.13 9.94 -3.30
N GLU A 112 2.95 10.42 -3.63
CA GLU A 112 2.25 11.45 -2.88
C GLU A 112 0.83 11.00 -2.59
N LEU A 113 0.40 11.22 -1.34
CA LEU A 113 -0.98 10.99 -0.91
C LEU A 113 -1.68 12.35 -0.95
N GLU A 114 -2.78 12.42 -1.67
CA GLU A 114 -3.52 13.67 -1.89
C GLU A 114 -4.98 13.47 -1.48
N GLU A 115 -5.48 14.35 -0.65
CA GLU A 115 -6.88 14.32 -0.25
C GLU A 115 -7.77 14.86 -1.36
N VAL A 116 -8.88 14.18 -1.59
CA VAL A 116 -9.82 14.53 -2.66
C VAL A 116 -11.09 15.15 -2.09
#